data_9792ec175f4aedc34270e2128d3d9e7d
#
_entry.id   9792ec175f4aedc34270e2128d3d9e7d
#
_cell.length_a   1.000
_cell.length_b   1.000
_cell.length_c   1.000
_cell.angle_alpha   90.00
_cell.angle_beta   90.00
_cell.angle_gamma   90.00
#
_symmetry.space_group_name_H-M   'P 1'
#
loop_
_entity.id
_entity.type
_entity.pdbx_description
1 polymer ?
#
loop_
_entity_poly.entity_id
_entity_poly.type
_entity_poly.pdbx_seq_one_letter_code
_entity_poly.pdbx_strand_id
1 'polypeptide(L)' 'MLPSYTVTFRGSPTERLGPHALDEVKGLDNALTHALNLIRAGHQDVAIQDGTGKSVSGDLLMACCRGDKELTPDMFS' A
#
# COMPACT_ATOMS: atom_id res chain seq x y z
N MET A 1 19.73 5.90 4.55
CA MET A 1 18.54 5.57 5.36
C MET A 1 17.31 5.63 4.49
N LEU A 2 16.53 4.57 4.45
CA LEU A 2 15.32 4.53 3.63
C LEU A 2 14.15 5.16 4.38
N PRO A 3 13.30 5.94 3.68
CA PRO A 3 12.11 6.47 4.32
C PRO A 3 11.14 5.34 4.68
N SER A 4 10.38 5.56 5.74
CA SER A 4 9.35 4.62 6.16
C SER A 4 8.03 4.94 5.49
N TYR A 5 7.33 3.89 5.09
CA TYR A 5 5.98 3.99 4.55
C TYR A 5 5.07 3.10 5.36
N THR A 6 3.80 3.45 5.40
CA THR A 6 2.79 2.64 6.06
C THR A 6 1.88 2.05 4.99
N VAL A 7 1.78 0.73 4.97
CA VAL A 7 0.84 0.05 4.08
C VAL A 7 -0.41 -0.25 4.89
N THR A 8 -1.53 0.30 4.47
CA THR A 8 -2.82 0.10 5.13
C THR A 8 -3.69 -0.82 4.29
N PHE A 9 -4.51 -1.61 4.95
CA PHE A 9 -5.38 -2.55 4.25
C PHE A 9 -6.51 -2.97 5.16
N ARG A 10 -7.60 -3.45 4.58
CA ARG A 10 -8.65 -4.10 5.33
C ARG A 10 -8.28 -5.54 5.59
N GLY A 11 -8.74 -6.06 6.71
CA GLY A 11 -8.59 -7.47 7.02
C GLY A 11 -9.19 -8.34 5.94
N SER A 12 -8.93 -9.64 6.02
CA SER A 12 -9.44 -10.57 5.01
C SER A 12 -10.96 -10.54 4.97
N PRO A 13 -11.59 -10.96 3.85
CA PRO A 13 -13.04 -10.97 3.75
C PRO A 13 -13.75 -11.80 4.83
N THR A 14 -13.03 -12.68 5.49
CA THR A 14 -13.57 -13.49 6.58
C THR A 14 -13.57 -12.76 7.92
N GLU A 15 -12.87 -11.65 8.03
CA GLU A 15 -12.85 -10.86 9.25
C GLU A 15 -13.89 -9.76 9.17
N ARG A 16 -14.91 -9.88 9.99
CA ARG A 16 -16.05 -8.99 9.91
C ARG A 16 -15.84 -7.64 10.55
N LEU A 17 -14.86 -7.50 11.40
CA LEU A 17 -14.72 -6.34 12.26
C LEU A 17 -13.32 -5.79 12.29
N GLY A 18 -12.54 -6.06 11.27
CA GLY A 18 -11.18 -5.56 11.26
C GLY A 18 -11.15 -4.05 11.16
N PRO A 19 -10.59 -3.33 12.13
CA PRO A 19 -10.11 -2.01 11.83
C PRO A 19 -9.09 -2.14 10.71
N HIS A 20 -8.81 -1.05 10.01
CA HIS A 20 -7.73 -1.07 9.03
C HIS A 20 -6.45 -1.53 9.72
N ALA A 21 -5.86 -2.59 9.24
CA ALA A 21 -4.55 -3.00 9.68
C ALA A 21 -3.51 -2.12 8.97
N LEU A 22 -2.37 -1.95 9.62
CA LEU A 22 -1.28 -1.20 9.00
C LEU A 22 0.05 -1.83 9.32
N ASP A 23 0.93 -1.82 8.33
CA ASP A 23 2.28 -2.34 8.45
C ASP A 23 3.26 -1.24 8.05
N GLU A 24 4.28 -1.05 8.86
CA GLU A 24 5.34 -0.12 8.54
C GLU A 24 6.41 -0.84 7.73
N VAL A 25 6.77 -0.25 6.59
CA VAL A 25 7.74 -0.84 5.68
C VAL A 25 8.76 0.23 5.31
N LYS A 26 10.03 -0.13 5.31
CA LYS A 26 11.08 0.80 4.91
C LYS A 26 11.39 0.65 3.43
N GLY A 27 11.42 1.78 2.75
CA GLY A 27 11.73 1.84 1.33
C GLY A 27 10.48 1.70 0.46
N LEU A 28 10.45 2.50 -0.61
CA LEU A 28 9.29 2.56 -1.49
C LEU A 28 9.06 1.26 -2.23
N ASP A 29 10.15 0.63 -2.73
CA ASP A 29 10.03 -0.64 -3.44
C ASP A 29 9.49 -1.75 -2.54
N ASN A 30 9.93 -1.76 -1.30
CA ASN A 30 9.44 -2.74 -0.32
C ASN A 30 7.96 -2.50 0.01
N ALA A 31 7.57 -1.24 0.11
CA ALA A 31 6.17 -0.91 0.35
C ALA A 31 5.29 -1.37 -0.80
N LEU A 32 5.73 -1.16 -2.04
CA LEU A 32 4.99 -1.61 -3.22
C LEU A 32 4.87 -3.13 -3.25
N THR A 33 5.95 -3.84 -2.98
CA THR A 33 5.95 -5.30 -2.95
C THR A 33 5.00 -5.82 -1.87
N HIS A 34 5.03 -5.19 -0.70
CA HIS A 34 4.13 -5.57 0.38
C HIS A 34 2.67 -5.35 0.01
N ALA A 35 2.36 -4.19 -0.58
CA ALA A 35 1.01 -3.90 -1.04
C ALA A 35 0.54 -4.90 -2.11
N LEU A 36 1.41 -5.27 -3.03
CA LEU A 36 1.09 -6.27 -4.06
C LEU A 36 0.75 -7.62 -3.43
N ASN A 37 1.53 -8.04 -2.45
CA ASN A 37 1.29 -9.31 -1.76
C ASN A 37 -0.06 -9.30 -1.04
N LEU A 38 -0.43 -8.17 -0.43
CA LEU A 38 -1.72 -8.03 0.23
C LEU A 38 -2.88 -8.10 -0.78
N ILE A 39 -2.73 -7.45 -1.91
CA ILE A 39 -3.74 -7.49 -2.98
C ILE A 39 -3.92 -8.92 -3.49
N ARG A 40 -2.83 -9.64 -3.70
CA ARG A 40 -2.89 -11.03 -4.14
C ARG A 40 -3.51 -11.96 -3.11
N ALA A 41 -3.37 -11.63 -1.84
CA ALA A 41 -3.97 -12.40 -0.76
C ALA A 41 -5.47 -12.12 -0.59
N GLY A 42 -6.02 -11.16 -1.33
CA GLY A 42 -7.44 -10.84 -1.29
C GLY A 42 -7.81 -9.73 -0.34
N HIS A 43 -6.86 -9.04 0.24
CA HIS A 43 -7.14 -7.88 1.08
C HIS A 43 -7.68 -6.73 0.25
N GLN A 44 -8.56 -5.93 0.85
CA GLN A 44 -9.19 -4.79 0.19
C GLN A 44 -8.65 -3.48 0.73
N ASP A 45 -8.92 -2.40 0.00
CA ASP A 45 -8.55 -1.04 0.41
C ASP A 45 -7.07 -0.91 0.75
N VAL A 46 -6.22 -1.58 -0.02
CA VAL A 46 -4.79 -1.49 0.17
C VAL A 46 -4.30 -0.12 -0.28
N ALA A 47 -3.53 0.53 0.55
CA ALA A 47 -2.95 1.83 0.26
C ALA A 47 -1.56 1.93 0.85
N ILE A 48 -0.72 2.76 0.25
CA ILE A 48 0.60 3.09 0.78
C ILE A 48 0.58 4.54 1.20
N GLN A 49 0.95 4.80 2.45
CA GLN A 49 0.96 6.15 3.01
C GLN A 49 2.39 6.55 3.36
N ASP A 50 2.75 7.79 3.05
CA ASP A 50 4.06 8.31 3.42
C ASP A 50 4.04 8.92 4.83
N GLY A 51 5.18 9.43 5.27
CA GLY A 51 5.30 10.02 6.60
C GLY A 51 4.59 11.36 6.77
N THR A 52 4.10 11.95 5.69
CA THR A 52 3.38 13.23 5.74
C THR A 52 1.86 13.08 5.72
N GLY A 53 1.37 11.84 5.63
CA GLY A 53 -0.06 11.57 5.56
C GLY A 53 -0.61 11.47 4.14
N LYS A 54 0.21 11.67 3.14
CA LYS A 54 -0.19 11.48 1.74
C LYS A 54 -0.16 10.01 1.38
N SER A 55 -1.00 9.60 0.44
CA SER A 55 -1.12 8.18 0.12
C SER A 55 -1.31 7.93 -1.37
N VAL A 56 -1.05 6.68 -1.75
CA VAL A 56 -1.34 6.14 -3.07
C VAL A 56 -2.27 4.96 -2.87
N SER A 57 -3.37 4.94 -3.61
CA SER A 57 -4.36 3.87 -3.50
C SER A 57 -5.15 3.74 -4.80
N GLY A 58 -6.06 2.78 -4.84
CA GLY A 58 -6.97 2.59 -5.96
C GLY A 58 -6.27 2.26 -7.27
N ASP A 59 -6.75 2.86 -8.36
CA ASP A 59 -6.26 2.54 -9.70
C ASP A 59 -4.80 2.88 -9.89
N LEU A 60 -4.34 3.95 -9.27
CA LEU A 60 -2.94 4.36 -9.35
C LEU A 60 -2.02 3.31 -8.73
N LEU A 61 -2.38 2.82 -7.56
CA LEU A 61 -1.62 1.75 -6.92
C LEU A 61 -1.65 0.47 -7.74
N MET A 62 -2.81 0.12 -8.29
CA MET A 62 -2.94 -1.06 -9.13
C MET A 62 -2.07 -0.96 -10.38
N ALA A 63 -2.01 0.21 -11.00
CA ALA A 63 -1.14 0.43 -12.15
C ALA A 63 0.33 0.21 -11.79
N CYS A 64 0.74 0.69 -10.64
CA CYS A 64 2.11 0.47 -10.16
C CYS A 64 2.38 -1.02 -9.91
N CYS A 65 1.41 -1.72 -9.33
CA CYS A 65 1.56 -3.16 -9.07
C CYS A 65 1.67 -3.97 -10.35
N ARG A 66 1.00 -3.55 -11.42
CA ARG A 66 1.08 -4.23 -12.71
C ARG A 66 2.31 -3.88 -13.51
N GLY A 67 3.08 -2.89 -13.06
CA GLY A 67 4.25 -2.42 -13.79
C GLY A 67 3.94 -1.40 -14.87
N ASP A 68 2.70 -0.92 -14.96
CA ASP A 68 2.32 0.10 -15.94
C ASP A 68 2.88 1.48 -15.60
N LYS A 69 3.10 1.72 -14.31
CA LYS A 69 3.67 2.96 -13.83
C LYS A 69 4.72 2.67 -12.77
N GLU A 70 5.72 3.52 -12.69
CA GLU A 70 6.71 3.45 -11.65
C GLU A 70 6.21 4.22 -10.43
N LEU A 71 6.26 3.59 -9.26
CA LEU A 71 5.87 4.25 -8.03
C LEU A 71 6.96 5.23 -7.61
N THR A 72 6.59 6.49 -7.49
CA THR A 72 7.49 7.57 -7.09
C THR A 72 6.89 8.37 -5.96
N PRO A 73 7.72 9.08 -5.16
CA PRO A 73 7.18 9.93 -4.08
C PRO A 73 6.22 11.00 -4.57
N ASP A 74 6.35 11.44 -5.82
CA ASP A 74 5.48 12.48 -6.38
C ASP A 74 4.04 12.02 -6.57
N MET A 75 3.81 10.71 -6.60
CA MET A 75 2.47 10.16 -6.76
C MET A 75 1.63 10.24 -5.50
N PHE A 76 2.25 10.48 -4.37
CA PHE A 76 1.54 10.57 -3.09
C PHE A 76 0.80 11.90 -3.01
N SER A 77 -0.44 11.83 -2.68
CA SER A 77 -1.28 13.01 -2.57
C SER A 77 -2.35 12.88 -1.50
#